data_26060609ce40db4a88e025716b1fdc8e
#
_entry.id   26060609ce40db4a88e025716b1fdc8e
#
_cell.length_a   1.000
_cell.length_b   1.000
_cell.length_c   1.000
_cell.angle_alpha   90.00
_cell.angle_beta   90.00
_cell.angle_gamma   90.00
#
_symmetry.space_group_name_H-M   'P 1'
#
loop_
_entity.id
_entity.type
_entity.pdbx_description
1 polymer ?
#
loop_
_entity_poly.entity_id
_entity_poly.type
_entity_poly.pdbx_seq_one_letter_code
_entity_poly.pdbx_strand_id
1 'polypeptide(L)'
;DLIWSPNSETAYKATAKGMHDLKGAIRFFRMNDETSNDYRIDSGRIYAGGVSAGGIVAVNAAYLDQESEIPASLTDYIAENGGLEGLSGNDGYDSHFHGVINLCGAVGDYNWIVAGDIPIVNIHGDEDTVVPYGDGLITLFNLNMQVYGSYVINETMLSLGNSSDLYTFEGYDHNPFNESNANMDITVEFTRDFMYNFVCSAEDSVLGDLNEDSLVNVQDIIIMVNIILGDEYNEAADLSGDGIINILDVIQ
;
A
#
# COMPACT_ATOMS: atom_id res chain seq x y z
N ASP A 1 18.71 -2.81 -11.79
CA ASP A 1 19.80 -2.35 -12.67
C ASP A 1 20.79 -1.51 -11.87
N LEU A 2 22.09 -1.82 -12.00
CA LEU A 2 23.13 -0.98 -11.43
C LEU A 2 23.19 0.35 -12.20
N ILE A 3 23.04 1.47 -11.48
CA ILE A 3 23.22 2.79 -12.06
C ILE A 3 24.72 2.97 -12.37
N TRP A 4 25.10 2.80 -13.63
CA TRP A 4 26.52 2.84 -14.04
C TRP A 4 27.10 4.26 -14.02
N SER A 5 26.27 5.28 -14.16
CA SER A 5 26.63 6.71 -14.05
C SER A 5 25.52 7.42 -13.29
N PRO A 6 25.56 7.40 -11.95
CA PRO A 6 24.48 7.96 -11.16
C PRO A 6 24.40 9.49 -11.37
N ASN A 7 23.20 9.92 -11.73
CA ASN A 7 22.76 11.31 -11.75
C ASN A 7 21.25 11.33 -11.53
N SER A 8 20.65 12.49 -11.34
CA SER A 8 19.22 12.61 -11.01
C SER A 8 18.33 11.94 -12.06
N GLU A 9 18.63 12.07 -13.37
CA GLU A 9 17.83 11.49 -14.44
C GLU A 9 17.87 9.95 -14.41
N THR A 10 19.07 9.37 -14.24
CA THR A 10 19.21 7.91 -14.20
C THR A 10 18.58 7.33 -12.93
N ALA A 11 18.58 8.07 -11.82
CA ALA A 11 17.92 7.67 -10.59
C ALA A 11 16.38 7.71 -10.71
N TYR A 12 15.81 8.74 -11.31
CA TYR A 12 14.37 8.80 -11.59
C TYR A 12 13.93 7.65 -12.50
N LYS A 13 14.69 7.37 -13.56
CA LYS A 13 14.43 6.23 -14.45
C LYS A 13 14.56 4.88 -13.74
N ALA A 14 15.50 4.75 -12.80
CA ALA A 14 15.66 3.53 -12.01
C ALA A 14 14.46 3.33 -11.04
N THR A 15 13.96 4.41 -10.43
CA THR A 15 12.73 4.38 -9.62
C THR A 15 11.53 3.94 -10.47
N ALA A 16 11.33 4.55 -11.64
CA ALA A 16 10.25 4.16 -12.56
C ALA A 16 10.32 2.68 -12.97
N LYS A 17 11.50 2.15 -13.27
CA LYS A 17 11.70 0.71 -13.52
C LYS A 17 11.32 -0.14 -12.32
N GLY A 18 11.75 0.26 -11.11
CA GLY A 18 11.38 -0.43 -9.88
C GLY A 18 9.89 -0.46 -9.66
N MET A 19 9.17 0.65 -9.94
CA MET A 19 7.71 0.71 -9.90
C MET A 19 7.08 -0.28 -10.89
N HIS A 20 7.56 -0.32 -12.14
CA HIS A 20 7.08 -1.27 -13.14
C HIS A 20 7.31 -2.73 -12.73
N ASP A 21 8.47 -3.05 -12.16
CA ASP A 21 8.80 -4.39 -11.68
C ASP A 21 7.92 -4.78 -10.48
N LEU A 22 7.68 -3.87 -9.55
CA LEU A 22 6.75 -4.06 -8.42
C LEU A 22 5.33 -4.33 -8.92
N LYS A 23 4.82 -3.50 -9.83
CA LYS A 23 3.50 -3.69 -10.43
C LYS A 23 3.39 -5.02 -11.19
N GLY A 24 4.44 -5.39 -11.92
CA GLY A 24 4.54 -6.70 -12.57
C GLY A 24 4.50 -7.89 -11.59
N ALA A 25 5.15 -7.76 -10.44
CA ALA A 25 5.10 -8.76 -9.37
C ALA A 25 3.69 -8.88 -8.75
N ILE A 26 3.01 -7.76 -8.51
CA ILE A 26 1.62 -7.75 -8.02
C ILE A 26 0.70 -8.44 -9.02
N ARG A 27 0.78 -8.11 -10.31
CA ARG A 27 0.02 -8.79 -11.37
C ARG A 27 0.31 -10.29 -11.42
N PHE A 28 1.56 -10.70 -11.19
CA PHE A 28 1.91 -12.12 -11.12
C PHE A 28 1.19 -12.83 -9.97
N PHE A 29 1.15 -12.24 -8.79
CA PHE A 29 0.48 -12.84 -7.65
C PHE A 29 -1.04 -12.91 -7.85
N ARG A 30 -1.67 -11.90 -8.43
CA ARG A 30 -3.10 -11.96 -8.79
C ARG A 30 -3.39 -13.03 -9.83
N MET A 31 -2.59 -13.09 -10.88
CA MET A 31 -2.69 -14.18 -11.86
C MET A 31 -2.58 -15.55 -11.19
N ASN A 32 -1.65 -15.70 -10.24
CA ASN A 32 -1.47 -16.96 -9.54
C ASN A 32 -2.67 -17.32 -8.69
N ASP A 33 -3.23 -16.38 -7.95
CA ASP A 33 -4.44 -16.57 -7.13
C ASP A 33 -5.64 -17.01 -8.00
N GLU A 34 -5.89 -16.31 -9.11
CA GLU A 34 -7.00 -16.60 -10.03
C GLU A 34 -6.81 -17.88 -10.86
N THR A 35 -5.61 -18.47 -10.88
CA THR A 35 -5.30 -19.63 -11.73
C THR A 35 -4.90 -20.86 -10.92
N SER A 36 -3.61 -21.02 -10.61
CA SER A 36 -3.08 -22.20 -9.93
C SER A 36 -3.15 -22.10 -8.41
N ASN A 37 -3.18 -20.91 -7.88
CA ASN A 37 -3.13 -20.58 -6.45
C ASN A 37 -2.02 -21.32 -5.68
N ASP A 38 -0.87 -21.50 -6.32
CA ASP A 38 0.25 -22.26 -5.77
C ASP A 38 0.84 -21.61 -4.52
N TYR A 39 0.77 -20.26 -4.44
CA TYR A 39 1.31 -19.48 -3.32
C TYR A 39 0.30 -19.25 -2.20
N ARG A 40 -1.00 -19.55 -2.41
CA ARG A 40 -2.08 -19.40 -1.44
C ARG A 40 -2.13 -18.01 -0.82
N ILE A 41 -2.00 -17.00 -1.65
CA ILE A 41 -2.12 -15.60 -1.24
C ILE A 41 -3.57 -15.14 -1.39
N ASP A 42 -3.92 -14.16 -0.60
CA ASP A 42 -5.14 -13.38 -0.75
C ASP A 42 -4.83 -12.16 -1.62
N SER A 43 -5.25 -12.17 -2.89
CA SER A 43 -4.98 -11.06 -3.81
C SER A 43 -5.80 -9.80 -3.49
N GLY A 44 -6.81 -9.90 -2.64
CA GLY A 44 -7.53 -8.78 -2.06
C GLY A 44 -6.75 -8.04 -0.95
N ARG A 45 -5.58 -8.56 -0.52
CA ARG A 45 -4.80 -8.03 0.60
C ARG A 45 -3.30 -7.99 0.29
N ILE A 46 -2.92 -7.37 -0.81
CA ILE A 46 -1.53 -7.20 -1.22
C ILE A 46 -1.01 -5.86 -0.67
N TYR A 47 0.12 -5.91 0.00
CA TYR A 47 0.83 -4.72 0.51
C TYR A 47 2.23 -4.69 -0.08
N ALA A 48 2.70 -3.49 -0.40
CA ALA A 48 4.03 -3.30 -0.94
C ALA A 48 4.90 -2.52 0.05
N GLY A 49 6.16 -2.87 0.15
CA GLY A 49 7.03 -2.16 1.06
C GLY A 49 8.49 -2.35 0.74
N GLY A 50 9.32 -1.57 1.40
CA GLY A 50 10.75 -1.68 1.24
C GLY A 50 11.53 -0.72 2.11
N VAL A 51 12.83 -0.96 2.12
CA VAL A 51 13.82 -0.17 2.85
C VAL A 51 14.51 0.79 1.89
N SER A 52 14.69 2.07 2.26
CA SER A 52 15.49 3.03 1.50
C SER A 52 15.00 3.14 0.05
N ALA A 53 15.81 2.79 -0.93
CA ALA A 53 15.42 2.74 -2.33
C ALA A 53 14.17 1.88 -2.61
N GLY A 54 13.99 0.77 -1.86
CA GLY A 54 12.79 -0.06 -1.94
C GLY A 54 11.56 0.65 -1.39
N GLY A 55 11.69 1.40 -0.32
CA GLY A 55 10.65 2.29 0.23
C GLY A 55 10.26 3.38 -0.77
N ILE A 56 11.26 4.03 -1.39
CA ILE A 56 11.03 5.01 -2.47
C ILE A 56 10.21 4.38 -3.60
N VAL A 57 10.59 3.19 -4.07
CA VAL A 57 9.84 2.49 -5.13
C VAL A 57 8.41 2.21 -4.71
N ALA A 58 8.17 1.66 -3.52
CA ALA A 58 6.83 1.33 -3.05
C ALA A 58 5.93 2.57 -2.89
N VAL A 59 6.45 3.63 -2.29
CA VAL A 59 5.74 4.91 -2.08
C VAL A 59 5.38 5.56 -3.41
N ASN A 60 6.34 5.64 -4.34
CA ASN A 60 6.08 6.26 -5.64
C ASN A 60 5.18 5.39 -6.52
N ALA A 61 5.23 4.06 -6.41
CA ALA A 61 4.28 3.18 -7.11
C ALA A 61 2.84 3.30 -6.58
N ALA A 62 2.68 3.71 -5.32
CA ALA A 62 1.37 3.94 -4.70
C ALA A 62 0.74 5.27 -5.14
N TYR A 63 1.52 6.34 -5.15
CA TYR A 63 0.99 7.69 -5.21
C TYR A 63 1.26 8.43 -6.53
N LEU A 64 2.18 7.97 -7.38
CA LEU A 64 2.30 8.42 -8.76
C LEU A 64 1.40 7.51 -9.62
N ASP A 65 0.10 7.79 -9.62
CA ASP A 65 -0.90 6.93 -10.24
C ASP A 65 -1.66 7.60 -11.41
N GLN A 66 -1.46 8.92 -11.61
CA GLN A 66 -2.06 9.66 -12.70
C GLN A 66 -1.03 10.14 -13.73
N GLU A 67 -1.36 10.06 -15.01
CA GLU A 67 -0.47 10.53 -16.08
C GLU A 67 -0.12 12.03 -15.97
N SER A 68 -1.02 12.83 -15.40
CA SER A 68 -0.80 14.27 -15.18
C SER A 68 0.27 14.58 -14.12
N GLU A 69 0.63 13.61 -13.31
CA GLU A 69 1.61 13.71 -12.23
C GLU A 69 3.02 13.34 -12.69
N ILE A 70 3.13 12.73 -13.86
CA ILE A 70 4.42 12.30 -14.40
C ILE A 70 5.33 13.52 -14.57
N PRO A 71 6.49 13.56 -13.90
CA PRO A 71 7.45 14.65 -14.09
C PRO A 71 7.83 14.81 -15.57
N ALA A 72 7.92 16.05 -16.04
CA ALA A 72 8.24 16.34 -17.46
C ALA A 72 9.53 15.66 -17.94
N SER A 73 10.50 15.44 -17.04
CA SER A 73 11.76 14.74 -17.33
C SER A 73 11.59 13.22 -17.53
N LEU A 74 10.44 12.65 -17.14
CA LEU A 74 10.15 11.22 -17.25
C LEU A 74 9.05 10.90 -18.27
N THR A 75 8.37 11.90 -18.82
CA THR A 75 7.20 11.70 -19.68
C THR A 75 7.50 10.77 -20.86
N ASP A 76 8.53 11.07 -21.64
CA ASP A 76 8.91 10.26 -22.80
C ASP A 76 9.34 8.85 -22.36
N TYR A 77 10.14 8.75 -21.30
CA TYR A 77 10.62 7.49 -20.79
C TYR A 77 9.47 6.57 -20.32
N ILE A 78 8.54 7.10 -19.55
CA ILE A 78 7.37 6.34 -19.05
C ILE A 78 6.47 5.93 -20.22
N ALA A 79 6.19 6.84 -21.18
CA ALA A 79 5.39 6.54 -22.36
C ALA A 79 6.00 5.41 -23.22
N GLU A 80 7.32 5.42 -23.43
CA GLU A 80 8.05 4.39 -24.19
C GLU A 80 8.12 3.04 -23.47
N ASN A 81 7.93 3.00 -22.15
CA ASN A 81 8.05 1.81 -21.31
C ASN A 81 6.71 1.30 -20.75
N GLY A 82 5.58 1.62 -21.39
CA GLY A 82 4.27 1.07 -21.05
C GLY A 82 3.44 1.90 -20.06
N GLY A 83 3.69 3.21 -20.00
CA GLY A 83 2.97 4.11 -19.11
C GLY A 83 3.34 3.86 -17.63
N LEU A 84 2.46 4.26 -16.73
CA LEU A 84 2.64 4.02 -15.30
C LEU A 84 2.56 2.54 -14.91
N GLU A 85 1.92 1.72 -15.74
CA GLU A 85 1.79 0.28 -15.51
C GLU A 85 3.04 -0.51 -15.88
N GLY A 86 3.84 -0.01 -16.83
CA GLY A 86 5.03 -0.69 -17.32
C GLY A 86 4.75 -1.95 -18.13
N LEU A 87 5.83 -2.60 -18.57
CA LEU A 87 5.81 -3.79 -19.43
C LEU A 87 6.38 -5.04 -18.72
N SER A 88 6.41 -5.06 -17.38
CA SER A 88 7.04 -6.13 -16.59
C SER A 88 6.21 -7.42 -16.49
N GLY A 89 5.32 -7.66 -17.45
CA GLY A 89 4.59 -8.92 -17.62
C GLY A 89 3.27 -9.04 -16.87
N ASN A 90 2.58 -10.16 -17.15
CA ASN A 90 1.25 -10.51 -16.62
C ASN A 90 0.17 -9.48 -16.98
N ASP A 91 0.17 -9.03 -18.23
CA ASP A 91 -0.83 -8.10 -18.74
C ASP A 91 -2.25 -8.65 -18.57
N GLY A 92 -3.18 -7.77 -18.27
CA GLY A 92 -4.60 -8.11 -18.06
C GLY A 92 -4.98 -8.37 -16.60
N TYR A 93 -4.00 -8.43 -15.68
CA TYR A 93 -4.24 -8.44 -14.25
C TYR A 93 -3.99 -7.04 -13.64
N ASP A 94 -4.74 -6.72 -12.60
CA ASP A 94 -4.62 -5.45 -11.91
C ASP A 94 -3.33 -5.38 -11.08
N SER A 95 -2.67 -4.22 -11.04
CA SER A 95 -1.45 -3.95 -10.28
C SER A 95 -1.71 -3.20 -8.97
N HIS A 96 -2.97 -2.92 -8.65
CA HIS A 96 -3.33 -2.22 -7.43
C HIS A 96 -2.90 -3.02 -6.17
N PHE A 97 -2.52 -2.32 -5.12
CA PHE A 97 -2.22 -2.88 -3.81
C PHE A 97 -2.83 -2.03 -2.70
N HIS A 98 -2.91 -2.57 -1.48
CA HIS A 98 -3.84 -2.10 -0.45
C HIS A 98 -3.16 -1.27 0.64
N GLY A 99 -1.86 -1.08 0.58
CA GLY A 99 -1.13 -0.22 1.50
C GLY A 99 0.37 -0.34 1.36
N VAL A 100 1.08 0.59 1.99
CA VAL A 100 2.53 0.76 1.87
C VAL A 100 3.22 0.57 3.21
N ILE A 101 4.35 -0.14 3.22
CA ILE A 101 5.28 -0.21 4.34
C ILE A 101 6.56 0.52 3.92
N ASN A 102 6.72 1.74 4.42
CA ASN A 102 7.82 2.63 4.08
C ASN A 102 8.88 2.68 5.17
N LEU A 103 10.03 2.06 4.93
CA LEU A 103 11.16 2.06 5.83
C LEU A 103 12.27 2.97 5.28
N CYS A 104 12.42 4.17 5.83
CA CYS A 104 13.39 5.18 5.40
C CYS A 104 13.33 5.51 3.91
N GLY A 105 12.13 5.53 3.32
CA GLY A 105 11.90 5.94 1.94
C GLY A 105 11.32 7.35 1.84
N ALA A 106 10.98 7.77 0.62
CA ALA A 106 10.46 9.09 0.34
C ALA A 106 9.59 9.10 -0.93
N VAL A 107 8.69 10.07 -1.06
CA VAL A 107 7.94 10.36 -2.28
C VAL A 107 8.66 11.43 -3.11
N GLY A 108 8.52 11.36 -4.43
CA GLY A 108 9.12 12.34 -5.35
C GLY A 108 8.42 13.70 -5.34
N ASP A 109 7.12 13.70 -5.16
CA ASP A 109 6.31 14.91 -4.97
C ASP A 109 5.13 14.59 -4.03
N TYR A 110 4.99 15.30 -2.93
CA TYR A 110 3.90 15.10 -1.97
C TYR A 110 2.53 15.51 -2.52
N ASN A 111 2.48 16.27 -3.62
CA ASN A 111 1.22 16.62 -4.28
C ASN A 111 0.57 15.45 -5.03
N TRP A 112 1.28 14.34 -5.23
CA TRP A 112 0.69 13.09 -5.75
C TRP A 112 -0.23 12.41 -4.73
N ILE A 113 -0.04 12.72 -3.44
CA ILE A 113 -0.90 12.19 -2.38
C ILE A 113 -2.22 12.97 -2.38
N VAL A 114 -3.33 12.25 -2.57
CA VAL A 114 -4.67 12.82 -2.62
C VAL A 114 -5.62 12.16 -1.60
N ALA A 115 -6.77 12.77 -1.38
CA ALA A 115 -7.76 12.19 -0.45
C ALA A 115 -8.32 10.86 -0.99
N GLY A 116 -8.35 9.84 -0.16
CA GLY A 116 -8.77 8.48 -0.52
C GLY A 116 -7.64 7.54 -0.92
N ASP A 117 -6.39 7.99 -0.87
CA ASP A 117 -5.22 7.14 -1.13
C ASP A 117 -5.07 6.01 -0.12
N ILE A 118 -4.41 4.95 -0.57
CA ILE A 118 -4.15 3.74 0.22
C ILE A 118 -3.30 4.05 1.47
N PRO A 119 -3.52 3.30 2.57
CA PRO A 119 -2.83 3.54 3.84
C PRO A 119 -1.33 3.31 3.75
N ILE A 120 -0.57 4.01 4.62
CA ILE A 120 0.88 3.88 4.72
C ILE A 120 1.35 3.86 6.16
N VAL A 121 2.26 2.95 6.48
CA VAL A 121 3.05 2.99 7.70
C VAL A 121 4.48 3.42 7.38
N ASN A 122 4.98 4.39 8.14
CA ASN A 122 6.29 5.00 7.94
C ASN A 122 7.18 4.72 9.16
N ILE A 123 8.43 4.34 8.92
CA ILE A 123 9.45 4.18 9.96
C ILE A 123 10.73 4.83 9.48
N HIS A 124 11.27 5.80 10.25
CA HIS A 124 12.39 6.62 9.81
C HIS A 124 13.22 7.13 11.00
N GLY A 125 14.51 7.34 10.81
CA GLY A 125 15.35 8.10 11.72
C GLY A 125 15.28 9.60 11.40
N ASP A 126 15.13 10.45 12.40
CA ASP A 126 14.98 11.91 12.17
C ASP A 126 16.29 12.63 11.81
N GLU A 127 17.45 11.98 12.04
CA GLU A 127 18.76 12.45 11.62
C GLU A 127 19.29 11.73 10.35
N ASP A 128 18.39 11.15 9.54
CA ASP A 128 18.76 10.43 8.31
C ASP A 128 19.50 11.33 7.32
N THR A 129 20.76 11.00 7.08
CA THR A 129 21.67 11.75 6.18
C THR A 129 21.67 11.22 4.75
N VAL A 130 20.97 10.13 4.46
CA VAL A 130 20.91 9.47 3.14
C VAL A 130 19.61 9.80 2.42
N VAL A 131 18.47 9.48 3.05
CA VAL A 131 17.13 9.83 2.58
C VAL A 131 16.53 10.80 3.59
N PRO A 132 16.24 12.05 3.24
CA PRO A 132 15.72 13.04 4.17
C PRO A 132 14.46 12.54 4.89
N TYR A 133 14.40 12.68 6.21
CA TYR A 133 13.23 12.44 7.03
C TYR A 133 12.06 13.38 6.68
N GLY A 134 12.40 14.66 6.44
CA GLY A 134 11.48 15.70 6.01
C GLY A 134 11.62 16.05 4.53
N ASP A 135 11.56 17.32 4.19
CA ASP A 135 11.84 17.87 2.87
C ASP A 135 13.37 18.02 2.68
N GLY A 136 13.90 17.48 1.60
CA GLY A 136 15.34 17.58 1.36
C GLY A 136 15.84 16.94 0.08
N LEU A 137 17.16 16.93 -0.07
CA LEU A 137 17.83 16.36 -1.24
C LEU A 137 18.54 15.05 -0.90
N ILE A 138 18.31 14.02 -1.69
CA ILE A 138 19.21 12.87 -1.73
C ILE A 138 20.46 13.31 -2.49
N THR A 139 21.58 13.40 -1.78
CA THR A 139 22.88 13.85 -2.34
C THR A 139 23.86 12.70 -2.56
N LEU A 140 23.51 11.49 -2.14
CA LEU A 140 24.33 10.28 -2.32
C LEU A 140 24.67 10.10 -3.80
N PHE A 141 25.90 9.76 -4.12
CA PHE A 141 26.40 9.63 -5.50
C PHE A 141 26.20 10.88 -6.38
N ASN A 142 26.12 12.07 -5.81
CA ASN A 142 25.85 13.34 -6.51
C ASN A 142 24.47 13.40 -7.20
N LEU A 143 23.46 12.67 -6.68
CA LEU A 143 22.14 12.58 -7.30
C LEU A 143 21.38 13.91 -7.29
N ASN A 144 21.45 14.69 -6.23
CA ASN A 144 20.73 15.95 -6.03
C ASN A 144 19.21 15.82 -6.38
N MET A 145 18.58 14.78 -5.85
CA MET A 145 17.16 14.53 -6.05
C MET A 145 16.34 15.15 -4.94
N GLN A 146 15.43 16.06 -5.26
CA GLN A 146 14.44 16.54 -4.31
C GLN A 146 13.46 15.42 -3.99
N VAL A 147 13.24 15.18 -2.70
CA VAL A 147 12.28 14.20 -2.20
C VAL A 147 11.63 14.69 -0.91
N TYR A 148 10.54 14.04 -0.52
CA TYR A 148 9.80 14.31 0.69
C TYR A 148 9.71 13.00 1.49
N GLY A 149 10.35 12.99 2.64
CA GLY A 149 10.47 11.80 3.49
C GLY A 149 9.25 11.52 4.33
N SER A 150 9.39 10.54 5.20
CA SER A 150 8.29 9.96 5.98
C SER A 150 7.50 10.98 6.79
N TYR A 151 8.13 12.01 7.33
CA TYR A 151 7.45 13.08 8.07
C TYR A 151 6.47 13.85 7.17
N VAL A 152 6.92 14.28 5.98
CA VAL A 152 6.08 15.04 5.05
C VAL A 152 4.96 14.15 4.50
N ILE A 153 5.25 12.89 4.18
CA ILE A 153 4.25 11.91 3.74
C ILE A 153 3.15 11.78 4.80
N ASN A 154 3.53 11.52 6.04
CA ASN A 154 2.58 11.32 7.14
C ASN A 154 1.70 12.56 7.38
N GLU A 155 2.29 13.75 7.47
CA GLU A 155 1.54 15.00 7.64
C GLU A 155 0.57 15.25 6.48
N THR A 156 1.00 14.98 5.23
CA THR A 156 0.15 15.13 4.05
C THR A 156 -1.02 14.15 4.09
N MET A 157 -0.76 12.87 4.33
CA MET A 157 -1.78 11.82 4.45
C MET A 157 -2.84 12.19 5.49
N LEU A 158 -2.41 12.54 6.71
CA LEU A 158 -3.32 12.91 7.81
C LEU A 158 -4.13 14.17 7.50
N SER A 159 -3.51 15.17 6.86
CA SER A 159 -4.20 16.42 6.48
C SER A 159 -5.34 16.21 5.48
N LEU A 160 -5.23 15.15 4.67
CA LEU A 160 -6.23 14.74 3.66
C LEU A 160 -7.25 13.74 4.20
N GLY A 161 -7.11 13.31 5.48
CA GLY A 161 -7.99 12.31 6.10
C GLY A 161 -7.64 10.87 5.73
N ASN A 162 -6.48 10.63 5.13
CA ASN A 162 -5.99 9.30 4.81
C ASN A 162 -5.38 8.61 6.04
N SER A 163 -5.33 7.29 6.03
CA SER A 163 -4.72 6.51 7.10
C SER A 163 -3.20 6.47 6.96
N SER A 164 -2.50 7.00 7.96
CA SER A 164 -1.04 6.98 8.03
C SER A 164 -0.57 6.92 9.46
N ASP A 165 0.49 6.15 9.72
CA ASP A 165 1.23 6.16 10.98
C ASP A 165 2.71 6.37 10.72
N LEU A 166 3.40 7.00 11.70
CA LEU A 166 4.82 7.28 11.64
C LEU A 166 5.50 6.93 12.96
N TYR A 167 6.45 6.01 12.91
CA TYR A 167 7.39 5.80 14.00
C TYR A 167 8.72 6.51 13.71
N THR A 168 9.08 7.46 14.55
CA THR A 168 10.35 8.19 14.46
C THR A 168 11.37 7.60 15.42
N PHE A 169 12.49 7.14 14.90
CA PHE A 169 13.66 6.84 15.71
C PHE A 169 14.45 8.13 15.95
N GLU A 170 14.24 8.75 17.12
CA GLU A 170 14.87 10.04 17.48
C GLU A 170 16.39 9.92 17.64
N GLY A 171 17.13 10.79 16.96
CA GLY A 171 18.59 10.82 16.96
C GLY A 171 19.26 9.73 16.14
N TYR A 172 18.51 8.99 15.32
CA TYR A 172 19.05 7.94 14.46
C TYR A 172 19.21 8.39 13.02
N ASP A 173 20.27 7.90 12.40
CA ASP A 173 20.57 8.03 10.97
C ASP A 173 19.81 6.98 10.15
N HIS A 174 20.23 6.75 8.93
CA HIS A 174 19.64 5.84 7.96
C HIS A 174 19.56 4.39 8.45
N ASN A 175 18.41 3.73 8.26
CA ASN A 175 18.15 2.34 8.65
C ASN A 175 18.26 2.03 10.15
N PRO A 176 17.61 2.79 11.05
CA PRO A 176 17.72 2.65 12.50
C PRO A 176 17.33 1.24 13.01
N PHE A 177 16.44 0.56 12.31
CA PHE A 177 16.01 -0.81 12.64
C PHE A 177 17.12 -1.86 12.51
N ASN A 178 18.20 -1.59 11.77
CA ASN A 178 19.35 -2.48 11.65
C ASN A 178 20.38 -2.31 12.76
N GLU A 179 20.26 -1.29 13.61
CA GLU A 179 21.27 -1.00 14.64
C GLU A 179 21.18 -1.91 15.86
N SER A 180 19.98 -2.44 16.15
CA SER A 180 19.78 -3.38 17.25
C SER A 180 18.56 -4.28 17.03
N ASN A 181 18.55 -5.45 17.70
CA ASN A 181 17.37 -6.30 17.73
C ASN A 181 16.16 -5.57 18.34
N ALA A 182 16.38 -4.73 19.34
CA ALA A 182 15.29 -3.96 19.96
C ALA A 182 14.65 -2.99 18.97
N ASN A 183 15.43 -2.31 18.14
CA ASN A 183 14.90 -1.43 17.09
C ASN A 183 14.15 -2.22 16.00
N MET A 184 14.66 -3.41 15.67
CA MET A 184 13.97 -4.31 14.73
C MET A 184 12.64 -4.79 15.32
N ASP A 185 12.61 -5.19 16.59
CA ASP A 185 11.39 -5.63 17.27
C ASP A 185 10.33 -4.50 17.27
N ILE A 186 10.73 -3.27 17.61
CA ILE A 186 9.86 -2.07 17.53
C ILE A 186 9.31 -1.89 16.11
N THR A 187 10.18 -1.99 15.10
CA THR A 187 9.79 -1.84 13.69
C THR A 187 8.75 -2.87 13.27
N VAL A 188 8.98 -4.13 13.63
CA VAL A 188 8.07 -5.24 13.33
C VAL A 188 6.74 -5.07 14.07
N GLU A 189 6.77 -4.75 15.36
CA GLU A 189 5.56 -4.55 16.15
C GLU A 189 4.73 -3.37 15.65
N PHE A 190 5.35 -2.23 15.40
CA PHE A 190 4.65 -1.05 14.90
C PHE A 190 4.03 -1.29 13.52
N THR A 191 4.78 -1.91 12.60
CA THR A 191 4.27 -2.28 11.28
C THR A 191 3.12 -3.27 11.38
N ARG A 192 3.26 -4.34 12.20
CA ARG A 192 2.23 -5.35 12.45
C ARG A 192 0.95 -4.71 12.97
N ASP A 193 1.05 -3.84 13.98
CA ASP A 193 -0.11 -3.26 14.64
C ASP A 193 -0.87 -2.32 13.71
N PHE A 194 -0.16 -1.55 12.87
CA PHE A 194 -0.78 -0.77 11.81
C PHE A 194 -1.48 -1.67 10.79
N MET A 195 -0.78 -2.68 10.27
CA MET A 195 -1.31 -3.59 9.26
C MET A 195 -2.49 -4.41 9.77
N TYR A 196 -2.48 -4.76 11.07
CA TYR A 196 -3.57 -5.52 11.69
C TYR A 196 -4.92 -4.85 11.49
N ASN A 197 -4.98 -3.52 11.54
CA ASN A 197 -6.21 -2.76 11.34
C ASN A 197 -6.81 -2.89 9.93
N PHE A 198 -6.02 -3.28 8.93
CA PHE A 198 -6.46 -3.42 7.54
C PHE A 198 -6.55 -4.89 7.08
N VAL A 199 -5.83 -5.79 7.77
CA VAL A 199 -5.76 -7.20 7.39
C VAL A 199 -6.64 -8.06 8.28
N CYS A 200 -6.66 -7.76 9.58
CA CYS A 200 -7.27 -8.58 10.62
C CYS A 200 -8.38 -7.86 11.38
N SER A 201 -8.50 -6.51 11.28
CA SER A 201 -9.81 -5.97 11.56
C SER A 201 -10.71 -6.75 10.61
N ALA A 202 -11.55 -7.63 11.14
CA ALA A 202 -12.78 -7.88 10.47
C ALA A 202 -13.19 -6.47 9.99
N GLU A 203 -13.36 -6.23 8.68
CA GLU A 203 -14.42 -5.31 8.35
C GLU A 203 -15.44 -5.66 9.42
N ASP A 204 -15.88 -4.68 10.22
CA ASP A 204 -17.15 -4.84 10.86
C ASP A 204 -18.04 -5.20 9.69
N SER A 205 -18.22 -6.50 9.48
CA SER A 205 -19.21 -6.96 8.53
C SER A 205 -20.43 -6.32 9.13
N VAL A 206 -20.87 -5.23 8.47
CA VAL A 206 -22.01 -4.47 8.98
C VAL A 206 -23.03 -5.54 9.10
N LEU A 207 -23.37 -5.89 10.33
CA LEU A 207 -24.20 -7.05 10.60
C LEU A 207 -25.43 -6.87 9.72
N GLY A 208 -25.66 -7.78 8.79
CA GLY A 208 -26.68 -7.63 7.77
C GLY A 208 -26.23 -7.15 6.36
N ASP A 209 -24.97 -6.71 6.17
CA ASP A 209 -24.40 -6.43 4.85
C ASP A 209 -23.82 -7.74 4.26
N LEU A 210 -24.62 -8.42 3.48
CA LEU A 210 -24.29 -9.76 2.96
C LEU A 210 -23.70 -9.75 1.56
N ASN A 211 -23.75 -8.58 0.88
CA ASN A 211 -23.11 -8.36 -0.42
C ASN A 211 -21.81 -7.56 -0.33
N GLU A 212 -21.43 -7.14 0.91
CA GLU A 212 -20.20 -6.40 1.20
C GLU A 212 -20.09 -5.05 0.46
N ASP A 213 -21.25 -4.39 0.19
CA ASP A 213 -21.28 -3.07 -0.46
C ASP A 213 -21.28 -1.89 0.54
N SER A 214 -21.12 -2.18 1.85
CA SER A 214 -21.15 -1.26 2.98
C SER A 214 -22.52 -0.62 3.25
N LEU A 215 -23.60 -1.15 2.67
CA LEU A 215 -24.96 -0.66 2.83
C LEU A 215 -25.92 -1.81 3.16
N VAL A 216 -26.45 -1.85 4.38
CA VAL A 216 -27.53 -2.81 4.70
C VAL A 216 -28.83 -2.35 4.05
N ASN A 217 -29.30 -3.09 3.06
CA ASN A 217 -30.47 -2.74 2.26
C ASN A 217 -31.24 -3.98 1.75
N VAL A 218 -32.20 -3.78 0.85
CA VAL A 218 -33.03 -4.87 0.33
C VAL A 218 -32.26 -5.95 -0.43
N GLN A 219 -31.08 -5.65 -0.93
CA GLN A 219 -30.24 -6.64 -1.63
C GLN A 219 -29.71 -7.67 -0.65
N ASP A 220 -29.33 -7.25 0.56
CA ASP A 220 -28.88 -8.14 1.64
C ASP A 220 -30.01 -9.02 2.15
N ILE A 221 -31.22 -8.47 2.26
CA ILE A 221 -32.41 -9.26 2.63
C ILE A 221 -32.64 -10.37 1.62
N ILE A 222 -32.45 -10.14 0.33
CA ILE A 222 -32.59 -11.17 -0.70
C ILE A 222 -31.54 -12.25 -0.53
N ILE A 223 -30.28 -11.88 -0.20
CA ILE A 223 -29.20 -12.83 0.06
C ILE A 223 -29.51 -13.62 1.33
N MET A 224 -29.94 -12.96 2.41
CA MET A 224 -30.32 -13.63 3.67
C MET A 224 -31.42 -14.66 3.47
N VAL A 225 -32.45 -14.33 2.71
CA VAL A 225 -33.50 -15.28 2.35
C VAL A 225 -32.96 -16.48 1.59
N ASN A 226 -32.02 -16.30 0.68
CA ASN A 226 -31.38 -17.40 -0.05
C ASN A 226 -30.53 -18.28 0.88
N ILE A 227 -29.81 -17.70 1.84
CA ILE A 227 -29.06 -18.42 2.88
C ILE A 227 -30.03 -19.30 3.70
N ILE A 228 -31.14 -18.73 4.16
CA ILE A 228 -32.19 -19.47 4.91
C ILE A 228 -32.75 -20.64 4.09
N LEU A 229 -32.98 -20.44 2.80
CA LEU A 229 -33.53 -21.49 1.92
C LEU A 229 -32.48 -22.54 1.52
N GLY A 230 -31.20 -22.19 1.53
CA GLY A 230 -30.08 -23.07 1.18
C GLY A 230 -29.53 -23.85 2.37
N ASP A 231 -30.00 -23.61 3.58
CA ASP A 231 -29.49 -24.21 4.84
C ASP A 231 -27.97 -23.98 5.03
N GLU A 232 -27.50 -22.78 4.59
CA GLU A 232 -26.12 -22.35 4.73
C GLU A 232 -25.97 -21.46 5.96
N TYR A 233 -24.77 -21.42 6.58
CA TYR A 233 -24.49 -20.54 7.70
C TYR A 233 -23.56 -19.40 7.25
N ASN A 234 -23.91 -18.16 7.62
CA ASN A 234 -23.10 -16.97 7.45
C ASN A 234 -23.23 -16.10 8.70
N GLU A 235 -22.11 -15.85 9.39
CA GLU A 235 -22.09 -15.11 10.65
C GLU A 235 -22.65 -13.67 10.52
N ALA A 236 -22.45 -13.00 9.38
CA ALA A 236 -23.01 -11.67 9.10
C ALA A 236 -24.54 -11.67 8.93
N ALA A 237 -25.16 -12.82 8.71
CA ALA A 237 -26.60 -13.00 8.60
C ALA A 237 -27.30 -13.35 9.91
N ASP A 238 -26.55 -13.71 10.96
CA ASP A 238 -27.09 -13.98 12.31
C ASP A 238 -27.21 -12.69 13.11
N LEU A 239 -28.23 -11.87 12.78
CA LEU A 239 -28.44 -10.57 13.43
C LEU A 239 -28.90 -10.74 14.88
N SER A 240 -29.55 -11.86 15.21
CA SER A 240 -30.01 -12.18 16.55
C SER A 240 -28.88 -12.69 17.46
N GLY A 241 -27.79 -13.23 16.90
CA GLY A 241 -26.67 -13.82 17.63
C GLY A 241 -27.00 -15.14 18.29
N ASP A 242 -28.04 -15.85 17.82
CA ASP A 242 -28.50 -17.10 18.44
C ASP A 242 -27.87 -18.35 17.77
N GLY A 243 -27.06 -18.17 16.72
CA GLY A 243 -26.37 -19.22 15.97
C GLY A 243 -27.27 -19.90 14.93
N ILE A 244 -28.45 -19.37 14.65
CA ILE A 244 -29.41 -19.92 13.68
C ILE A 244 -29.91 -18.82 12.75
N ILE A 245 -29.62 -18.91 11.46
CA ILE A 245 -30.13 -17.94 10.51
C ILE A 245 -31.56 -18.32 10.11
N ASN A 246 -32.51 -17.44 10.44
CA ASN A 246 -33.93 -17.67 10.24
C ASN A 246 -34.70 -16.35 10.00
N ILE A 247 -36.03 -16.41 9.96
CA ILE A 247 -36.86 -15.22 9.71
C ILE A 247 -36.71 -14.13 10.81
N LEU A 248 -36.24 -14.48 11.99
CA LEU A 248 -36.06 -13.49 13.06
C LEU A 248 -34.89 -12.54 12.74
N ASP A 249 -33.89 -13.00 11.99
CA ASP A 249 -32.77 -12.18 11.54
C ASP A 249 -33.18 -11.21 10.43
N VAL A 250 -34.12 -11.64 9.57
CA VAL A 250 -34.67 -10.79 8.51
C VAL A 250 -35.46 -9.58 9.04
N ILE A 251 -36.01 -9.69 10.22
CA ILE A 251 -36.90 -8.65 10.82
C ILE A 251 -36.22 -7.77 11.85
N GLN A 252 -34.92 -7.96 12.11
CA GLN A 252 -34.11 -7.09 12.96
C GLN A 252 -33.47 -5.96 12.15
#